data_3881d262889068a0acc6738e078db916
#
_entry.id   3881d262889068a0acc6738e078db916
#
_cell.length_a   1.000
_cell.length_b   1.000
_cell.length_c   1.000
_cell.angle_alpha   90.00
_cell.angle_beta   90.00
_cell.angle_gamma   90.00
#
_symmetry.space_group_name_H-M   'P 1'
#
loop_
_entity.id
_entity.type
_entity.pdbx_description
1 polymer ?
#
loop_
_entity_poly.entity_id
_entity_poly.type
_entity_poly.pdbx_seq_one_letter_code
_entity_poly.pdbx_strand_id
1 'polypeptide(L)'
;MTTATRISRARADRLRPHLEALASAPPAGPDPIDYVHRYTAVPDREVAALIASSLAFGRVAAFSGTLDQIFVLADAGGGPAAWAASALTQDDPGLQPLFYRWVRGPDLQRWVRTIARFMEKHGGLSVFMKRAVSPRDKDISQGLAQLVDALRSLALDPGEHEFQSLPRGFRHLLPHPKSGSACKRLCMLARWMTRSSAPDLGLWPVSPHQLVIPLDTHIHKVARLLGLTRRTDGSWRTAVEITRNLRRIDAEDPIRYDFALAHLGISGACKGRRIASICEPCALRPVCKVGGIG
;
A
#
# COMPACT_ATOMS: atom_id res chain seq x y z
N MET A 1 -13.63 20.30 15.62
CA MET A 1 -12.62 19.21 15.58
C MET A 1 -13.29 17.94 16.05
N THR A 2 -13.46 16.93 15.19
CA THR A 2 -14.06 15.65 15.58
C THR A 2 -13.08 14.93 16.51
N THR A 3 -13.51 14.63 17.74
CA THR A 3 -12.72 13.83 18.68
C THR A 3 -12.38 12.48 18.07
N ALA A 4 -11.11 12.06 18.21
CA ALA A 4 -10.64 10.79 17.66
C ALA A 4 -11.45 9.63 18.22
N THR A 5 -11.98 8.76 17.34
CA THR A 5 -12.74 7.59 17.74
C THR A 5 -11.83 6.58 18.43
N ARG A 6 -12.26 6.09 19.60
CA ARG A 6 -11.61 4.98 20.32
C ARG A 6 -12.66 3.94 20.68
N ILE A 7 -12.56 2.75 20.12
CA ILE A 7 -13.48 1.66 20.46
C ILE A 7 -13.17 1.13 21.87
N SER A 8 -14.20 0.65 22.59
CA SER A 8 -14.02 -0.01 23.89
C SER A 8 -13.39 -1.42 23.74
N ARG A 9 -12.89 -2.02 24.82
CA ARG A 9 -12.42 -3.40 24.84
C ARG A 9 -13.55 -4.35 24.42
N ALA A 10 -14.73 -4.20 25.03
CA ALA A 10 -15.90 -5.00 24.71
C ALA A 10 -16.30 -4.90 23.22
N ARG A 11 -16.15 -3.72 22.59
CA ARG A 11 -16.38 -3.57 21.14
C ARG A 11 -15.31 -4.30 20.32
N ALA A 12 -14.05 -4.25 20.73
CA ALA A 12 -12.96 -4.98 20.07
C ALA A 12 -13.19 -6.49 20.12
N ASP A 13 -13.58 -7.01 21.30
CA ASP A 13 -13.84 -8.43 21.51
C ASP A 13 -15.04 -8.91 20.69
N ARG A 14 -16.08 -8.07 20.53
CA ARG A 14 -17.22 -8.37 19.64
C ARG A 14 -16.84 -8.36 18.15
N LEU A 15 -15.91 -7.50 17.72
CA LEU A 15 -15.50 -7.41 16.32
C LEU A 15 -14.58 -8.58 15.90
N ARG A 16 -13.74 -9.05 16.81
CA ARG A 16 -12.70 -10.06 16.53
C ARG A 16 -13.22 -11.30 15.79
N PRO A 17 -14.18 -12.08 16.29
CA PRO A 17 -14.61 -13.31 15.64
C PRO A 17 -15.19 -13.07 14.23
N HIS A 18 -15.83 -11.93 14.00
CA HIS A 18 -16.40 -11.59 12.70
C HIS A 18 -15.34 -11.17 11.68
N LEU A 19 -14.29 -10.51 12.13
CA LEU A 19 -13.15 -10.17 11.28
C LEU A 19 -12.31 -11.40 10.96
N GLU A 20 -12.15 -12.32 11.90
CA GLU A 20 -11.47 -13.61 11.69
C GLU A 20 -12.25 -14.47 10.69
N ALA A 21 -13.55 -14.57 10.83
CA ALA A 21 -14.41 -15.29 9.86
C ALA A 21 -14.33 -14.66 8.46
N LEU A 22 -14.25 -13.33 8.36
CA LEU A 22 -14.06 -12.67 7.07
C LEU A 22 -12.67 -12.98 6.48
N ALA A 23 -11.63 -13.00 7.31
CA ALA A 23 -10.24 -13.19 6.87
C ALA A 23 -9.93 -14.66 6.51
N SER A 24 -10.73 -15.63 6.97
CA SER A 24 -10.57 -17.04 6.63
C SER A 24 -11.05 -17.37 5.20
N ALA A 25 -11.83 -16.48 4.57
CA ALA A 25 -12.24 -16.65 3.19
C ALA A 25 -11.04 -16.43 2.24
N PRO A 26 -10.82 -17.32 1.26
CA PRO A 26 -9.73 -17.13 0.32
C PRO A 26 -9.92 -15.82 -0.45
N PRO A 27 -8.83 -15.08 -0.70
CA PRO A 27 -8.90 -13.88 -1.51
C PRO A 27 -9.30 -14.22 -2.95
N ALA A 28 -10.19 -13.43 -3.52
CA ALA A 28 -10.63 -13.61 -4.90
C ALA A 28 -10.09 -12.47 -5.78
N GLY A 29 -9.43 -12.85 -6.87
CA GLY A 29 -8.99 -11.94 -7.93
C GLY A 29 -7.52 -11.53 -7.86
N PRO A 30 -7.02 -10.93 -8.96
CA PRO A 30 -5.63 -10.53 -9.10
C PRO A 30 -5.27 -9.39 -8.13
N ASP A 31 -4.08 -9.46 -7.55
CA ASP A 31 -3.51 -8.42 -6.69
C ASP A 31 -2.15 -7.96 -7.26
N PRO A 32 -1.80 -6.68 -7.17
CA PRO A 32 -0.50 -6.21 -7.68
C PRO A 32 0.72 -6.84 -7.01
N ILE A 33 0.59 -7.51 -5.87
CA ILE A 33 1.68 -8.30 -5.26
C ILE A 33 2.05 -9.51 -6.11
N ASP A 34 1.16 -10.01 -6.98
CA ASP A 34 1.42 -11.14 -7.87
C ASP A 34 2.61 -10.88 -8.79
N TYR A 35 2.85 -9.61 -9.16
CA TYR A 35 4.04 -9.22 -9.92
C TYR A 35 5.33 -9.42 -9.14
N VAL A 36 5.30 -9.24 -7.83
CA VAL A 36 6.48 -9.42 -6.96
C VAL A 36 6.79 -10.89 -6.76
N HIS A 37 5.76 -11.74 -6.70
CA HIS A 37 5.90 -13.18 -6.58
C HIS A 37 6.51 -13.88 -7.79
N ARG A 38 6.61 -13.20 -8.94
CA ARG A 38 7.32 -13.72 -10.13
C ARG A 38 8.82 -13.91 -9.87
N TYR A 39 9.38 -13.21 -8.87
CA TYR A 39 10.81 -13.17 -8.58
C TYR A 39 11.13 -13.82 -7.24
N THR A 40 12.37 -14.37 -7.13
CA THR A 40 12.86 -15.01 -5.90
C THR A 40 13.98 -14.21 -5.23
N ALA A 41 14.83 -13.54 -6.02
CA ALA A 41 15.90 -12.72 -5.50
C ALA A 41 15.36 -11.47 -4.78
N VAL A 42 15.89 -11.17 -3.59
CA VAL A 42 15.43 -10.04 -2.78
C VAL A 42 15.53 -8.70 -3.52
N PRO A 43 16.63 -8.37 -4.22
CA PRO A 43 16.71 -7.11 -4.97
C PRO A 43 15.61 -6.98 -6.05
N ASP A 44 15.31 -8.06 -6.78
CA ASP A 44 14.24 -8.06 -7.79
C ASP A 44 12.87 -7.83 -7.15
N ARG A 45 12.60 -8.50 -6.02
CA ARG A 45 11.36 -8.32 -5.27
C ARG A 45 11.20 -6.89 -4.75
N GLU A 46 12.26 -6.26 -4.28
CA GLU A 46 12.23 -4.88 -3.79
C GLU A 46 11.92 -3.88 -4.91
N VAL A 47 12.57 -4.04 -6.06
CA VAL A 47 12.32 -3.20 -7.24
C VAL A 47 10.91 -3.45 -7.77
N ALA A 48 10.51 -4.71 -7.93
CA ALA A 48 9.16 -5.07 -8.38
C ALA A 48 8.08 -4.53 -7.44
N ALA A 49 8.28 -4.60 -6.11
CA ALA A 49 7.34 -4.10 -5.13
C ALA A 49 7.18 -2.57 -5.21
N LEU A 50 8.28 -1.82 -5.40
CA LEU A 50 8.22 -0.37 -5.60
C LEU A 50 7.43 -0.01 -6.86
N ILE A 51 7.70 -0.68 -7.97
CA ILE A 51 7.03 -0.44 -9.25
C ILE A 51 5.54 -0.80 -9.14
N ALA A 52 5.22 -2.02 -8.73
CA ALA A 52 3.86 -2.51 -8.65
C ALA A 52 3.01 -1.68 -7.68
N SER A 53 3.52 -1.40 -6.48
CA SER A 53 2.79 -0.61 -5.50
C SER A 53 2.57 0.83 -5.96
N SER A 54 3.56 1.47 -6.60
CA SER A 54 3.47 2.87 -7.04
C SER A 54 2.40 3.10 -8.11
N LEU A 55 2.13 2.11 -8.95
CA LEU A 55 1.11 2.15 -10.01
C LEU A 55 -0.24 1.56 -9.60
N ALA A 56 -0.35 0.94 -8.43
CA ALA A 56 -1.58 0.32 -7.94
C ALA A 56 -2.63 1.35 -7.46
N PHE A 57 -3.14 2.15 -8.39
CA PHE A 57 -4.23 3.10 -8.16
C PHE A 57 -5.27 3.04 -9.27
N GLY A 58 -6.53 3.16 -8.90
CA GLY A 58 -7.66 2.91 -9.80
C GLY A 58 -8.09 1.45 -9.78
N ARG A 59 -8.67 0.97 -10.88
CA ARG A 59 -9.12 -0.43 -11.00
C ARG A 59 -7.95 -1.33 -11.36
N VAL A 60 -7.90 -2.53 -10.80
CA VAL A 60 -6.84 -3.52 -11.07
C VAL A 60 -6.65 -3.73 -12.58
N ALA A 61 -7.72 -4.04 -13.32
CA ALA A 61 -7.66 -4.23 -14.76
C ALA A 61 -7.09 -3.03 -15.54
N ALA A 62 -7.15 -1.81 -14.98
CA ALA A 62 -6.66 -0.62 -15.68
C ALA A 62 -5.13 -0.42 -15.53
N PHE A 63 -4.55 -0.78 -14.39
CA PHE A 63 -3.10 -0.65 -14.19
C PHE A 63 -2.33 -1.92 -14.56
N SER A 64 -2.96 -3.10 -14.52
CA SER A 64 -2.30 -4.37 -14.82
C SER A 64 -1.67 -4.38 -16.22
N GLY A 65 -2.38 -3.90 -17.24
CA GLY A 65 -1.82 -3.86 -18.60
C GLY A 65 -0.56 -3.01 -18.72
N THR A 66 -0.45 -1.92 -17.94
CA THR A 66 0.79 -1.12 -17.91
C THR A 66 1.88 -1.83 -17.12
N LEU A 67 1.53 -2.49 -16.00
CA LEU A 67 2.50 -3.28 -15.23
C LEU A 67 3.02 -4.46 -16.06
N ASP A 68 2.15 -5.16 -16.81
CA ASP A 68 2.58 -6.26 -17.69
C ASP A 68 3.65 -5.80 -18.68
N GLN A 69 3.43 -4.65 -19.34
CA GLN A 69 4.40 -4.09 -20.27
C GLN A 69 5.72 -3.69 -19.59
N ILE A 70 5.67 -3.07 -18.41
CA ILE A 70 6.86 -2.72 -17.63
C ILE A 70 7.65 -3.97 -17.23
N PHE A 71 6.96 -5.02 -16.76
CA PHE A 71 7.63 -6.24 -16.33
C PHE A 71 8.17 -7.08 -17.48
N VAL A 72 7.57 -6.99 -18.70
CA VAL A 72 8.18 -7.55 -19.91
C VAL A 72 9.54 -6.89 -20.20
N LEU A 73 9.64 -5.56 -20.08
CA LEU A 73 10.92 -4.85 -20.24
C LEU A 73 11.92 -5.23 -19.14
N ALA A 74 11.46 -5.32 -17.89
CA ALA A 74 12.29 -5.72 -16.76
C ALA A 74 12.85 -7.15 -16.93
N ASP A 75 12.04 -8.10 -17.38
CA ASP A 75 12.42 -9.49 -17.63
C ASP A 75 13.43 -9.57 -18.78
N ALA A 76 13.23 -8.81 -19.88
CA ALA A 76 14.17 -8.70 -20.99
C ALA A 76 15.51 -8.09 -20.56
N GLY A 77 15.51 -7.22 -19.56
CA GLY A 77 16.69 -6.59 -18.97
C GLY A 77 17.43 -7.44 -17.92
N GLY A 78 17.08 -8.73 -17.78
CA GLY A 78 17.73 -9.65 -16.83
C GLY A 78 17.13 -9.64 -15.44
N GLY A 79 15.90 -9.18 -15.29
CA GLY A 79 15.16 -9.05 -14.05
C GLY A 79 15.07 -7.59 -13.55
N PRO A 80 14.11 -7.30 -12.64
CA PRO A 80 13.82 -5.94 -12.20
C PRO A 80 15.04 -5.17 -11.67
N ALA A 81 15.90 -5.80 -10.89
CA ALA A 81 17.07 -5.14 -10.30
C ALA A 81 18.14 -4.81 -11.35
N ALA A 82 18.48 -5.76 -12.23
CA ALA A 82 19.44 -5.55 -13.30
C ALA A 82 18.94 -4.51 -14.31
N TRP A 83 17.68 -4.61 -14.71
CA TRP A 83 17.04 -3.65 -15.59
C TRP A 83 16.99 -2.24 -14.97
N ALA A 84 16.63 -2.11 -13.70
CA ALA A 84 16.67 -0.82 -13.03
C ALA A 84 18.08 -0.25 -12.99
N ALA A 85 19.10 -1.06 -12.70
CA ALA A 85 20.49 -0.61 -12.67
C ALA A 85 20.97 -0.07 -14.03
N SER A 86 20.54 -0.66 -15.16
CA SER A 86 20.87 -0.15 -16.49
C SER A 86 20.34 1.27 -16.74
N ALA A 87 19.24 1.66 -16.08
CA ALA A 87 18.67 3.01 -16.19
C ALA A 87 19.55 4.12 -15.60
N LEU A 88 20.65 3.78 -14.92
CA LEU A 88 21.68 4.75 -14.49
C LEU A 88 22.49 5.31 -15.66
N THR A 89 22.65 4.54 -16.71
CA THR A 89 23.51 4.87 -17.86
C THR A 89 22.72 5.13 -19.15
N GLN A 90 21.55 4.52 -19.31
CA GLN A 90 20.76 4.64 -20.53
C GLN A 90 19.26 4.55 -20.25
N ASP A 91 18.49 5.25 -21.06
CA ASP A 91 17.04 5.16 -21.03
C ASP A 91 16.54 3.90 -21.74
N ASP A 92 15.47 3.30 -21.22
CA ASP A 92 14.78 2.21 -21.91
C ASP A 92 13.73 2.79 -22.89
N PRO A 93 13.93 2.67 -24.21
CA PRO A 93 12.99 3.21 -25.19
C PRO A 93 11.60 2.55 -25.12
N GLY A 94 11.51 1.33 -24.60
CA GLY A 94 10.26 0.62 -24.38
C GLY A 94 9.33 1.30 -23.38
N LEU A 95 9.85 2.13 -22.48
CA LEU A 95 9.04 2.91 -21.54
C LEU A 95 8.38 4.12 -22.19
N GLN A 96 8.94 4.69 -23.27
CA GLN A 96 8.48 5.95 -23.88
C GLN A 96 7.00 5.93 -24.31
N PRO A 97 6.46 4.87 -24.97
CA PRO A 97 5.07 4.84 -25.38
C PRO A 97 4.10 4.54 -24.24
N LEU A 98 4.59 4.13 -23.06
CA LEU A 98 3.73 3.70 -21.97
C LEU A 98 3.07 4.90 -21.29
N PHE A 99 1.83 4.70 -20.90
CA PHE A 99 1.12 5.63 -20.04
C PHE A 99 0.08 4.94 -19.18
N TYR A 100 -0.11 5.49 -17.99
CA TYR A 100 -1.21 5.11 -17.13
C TYR A 100 -1.82 6.36 -16.49
N ARG A 101 -3.05 6.71 -16.90
CA ARG A 101 -3.74 7.95 -16.50
C ARG A 101 -2.89 9.17 -16.83
N TRP A 102 -2.29 9.82 -15.83
CA TRP A 102 -1.42 10.99 -15.98
C TRP A 102 0.06 10.68 -15.83
N VAL A 103 0.43 9.42 -15.56
CA VAL A 103 1.83 8.95 -15.57
C VAL A 103 2.20 8.63 -17.02
N ARG A 104 3.28 9.19 -17.51
CA ARG A 104 3.77 9.04 -18.88
C ARG A 104 5.12 8.29 -18.90
N GLY A 105 5.53 7.85 -20.08
CA GLY A 105 6.82 7.18 -20.28
C GLY A 105 8.01 7.90 -19.65
N PRO A 106 8.20 9.21 -19.84
CA PRO A 106 9.27 9.94 -19.15
C PRO A 106 9.17 9.92 -17.61
N ASP A 107 7.95 9.89 -17.05
CA ASP A 107 7.75 9.73 -15.60
C ASP A 107 8.18 8.33 -15.14
N LEU A 108 7.86 7.30 -15.93
CA LEU A 108 8.26 5.91 -15.67
C LEU A 108 9.77 5.74 -15.76
N GLN A 109 10.39 6.33 -16.80
CA GLN A 109 11.84 6.32 -16.96
C GLN A 109 12.55 6.96 -15.76
N ARG A 110 12.09 8.14 -15.34
CA ARG A 110 12.60 8.82 -14.13
C ARG A 110 12.39 7.95 -12.89
N TRP A 111 11.24 7.25 -12.81
CA TRP A 111 10.93 6.39 -11.65
C TRP A 111 11.90 5.23 -11.56
N VAL A 112 12.14 4.51 -12.64
CA VAL A 112 13.09 3.40 -12.69
C VAL A 112 14.50 3.88 -12.34
N ARG A 113 14.95 5.01 -12.90
CA ARG A 113 16.26 5.63 -12.55
C ARG A 113 16.32 6.04 -11.08
N THR A 114 15.23 6.56 -10.51
CA THR A 114 15.17 6.91 -9.09
C THR A 114 15.33 5.67 -8.21
N ILE A 115 14.66 4.58 -8.56
CA ILE A 115 14.79 3.29 -7.88
C ILE A 115 16.23 2.79 -7.97
N ALA A 116 16.85 2.81 -9.15
CA ALA A 116 18.24 2.40 -9.34
C ALA A 116 19.21 3.19 -8.45
N ARG A 117 19.12 4.52 -8.46
CA ARG A 117 19.90 5.40 -7.59
C ARG A 117 19.69 5.08 -6.10
N PHE A 118 18.45 4.74 -5.72
CA PHE A 118 18.13 4.37 -4.35
C PHE A 118 18.78 3.03 -3.96
N MET A 119 18.65 2.02 -4.80
CA MET A 119 19.25 0.70 -4.57
C MET A 119 20.77 0.78 -4.46
N GLU A 120 21.42 1.52 -5.37
CA GLU A 120 22.87 1.75 -5.36
C GLU A 120 23.30 2.47 -4.08
N LYS A 121 22.65 3.59 -3.73
CA LYS A 121 23.05 4.43 -2.59
C LYS A 121 22.80 3.78 -1.23
N HIS A 122 21.70 3.05 -1.09
CA HIS A 122 21.23 2.55 0.20
C HIS A 122 21.37 1.05 0.41
N GLY A 123 21.69 0.28 -0.66
CA GLY A 123 21.84 -1.17 -0.61
C GLY A 123 20.51 -1.94 -0.53
N GLY A 124 19.40 -1.26 -0.86
CA GLY A 124 18.07 -1.86 -0.90
C GLY A 124 17.09 -1.29 0.13
N LEU A 125 15.81 -1.63 -0.07
CA LEU A 125 14.73 -1.18 0.81
C LEU A 125 14.82 -1.77 2.22
N SER A 126 15.12 -3.05 2.34
CA SER A 126 15.26 -3.74 3.63
C SER A 126 16.36 -3.11 4.47
N VAL A 127 17.50 -2.83 3.85
CA VAL A 127 18.66 -2.19 4.50
C VAL A 127 18.30 -0.76 4.95
N PHE A 128 17.60 -0.01 4.10
CA PHE A 128 17.13 1.33 4.44
C PHE A 128 16.15 1.30 5.61
N MET A 129 15.10 0.47 5.51
CA MET A 129 14.04 0.42 6.52
C MET A 129 14.52 -0.08 7.88
N LYS A 130 15.55 -0.95 7.92
CA LYS A 130 16.22 -1.36 9.16
C LYS A 130 16.81 -0.18 9.94
N ARG A 131 17.26 0.85 9.23
CA ARG A 131 17.83 2.09 9.84
C ARG A 131 16.76 3.15 10.10
N ALA A 132 15.73 3.20 9.24
CA ALA A 132 14.70 4.24 9.26
C ALA A 132 13.58 3.97 10.28
N VAL A 133 13.39 2.72 10.74
CA VAL A 133 12.35 2.33 11.71
C VAL A 133 12.98 1.73 12.95
N SER A 134 12.76 2.37 14.08
CA SER A 134 13.15 1.83 15.39
C SER A 134 12.07 0.89 15.93
N PRO A 135 12.43 -0.19 16.64
CA PRO A 135 11.45 -1.00 17.38
C PRO A 135 10.64 -0.21 18.42
N ARG A 136 11.14 0.96 18.82
CA ARG A 136 10.45 1.87 19.77
C ARG A 136 9.48 2.83 19.09
N ASP A 137 9.48 2.90 17.76
CA ASP A 137 8.56 3.77 17.03
C ASP A 137 7.13 3.27 17.19
N LYS A 138 6.23 4.22 17.38
CA LYS A 138 4.81 3.93 17.58
C LYS A 138 4.16 3.29 16.36
N ASP A 139 4.60 3.71 15.18
CA ASP A 139 4.19 3.20 13.88
C ASP A 139 5.26 3.55 12.82
N ILE A 140 5.08 3.02 11.64
CA ILE A 140 6.01 3.15 10.50
C ILE A 140 6.05 4.54 9.85
N SER A 141 5.26 5.51 10.31
CA SER A 141 5.08 6.83 9.66
C SER A 141 6.38 7.54 9.38
N GLN A 142 7.30 7.57 10.35
CA GLN A 142 8.58 8.26 10.23
C GLN A 142 9.49 7.56 9.22
N GLY A 143 9.56 6.23 9.26
CA GLY A 143 10.35 5.46 8.29
C GLY A 143 9.86 5.64 6.86
N LEU A 144 8.53 5.63 6.64
CA LEU A 144 7.95 5.90 5.33
C LEU A 144 8.19 7.35 4.87
N ALA A 145 8.17 8.32 5.79
CA ALA A 145 8.51 9.69 5.46
C ALA A 145 9.97 9.81 5.00
N GLN A 146 10.90 9.20 5.74
CA GLN A 146 12.33 9.17 5.36
C GLN A 146 12.56 8.46 4.02
N LEU A 147 11.86 7.34 3.76
CA LEU A 147 11.93 6.64 2.48
C LEU A 147 11.49 7.55 1.32
N VAL A 148 10.38 8.25 1.48
CA VAL A 148 9.88 9.17 0.44
C VAL A 148 10.81 10.36 0.27
N ASP A 149 11.35 10.93 1.35
CA ASP A 149 12.32 12.03 1.27
C ASP A 149 13.59 11.61 0.52
N ALA A 150 14.12 10.40 0.80
CA ALA A 150 15.27 9.85 0.10
C ALA A 150 14.99 9.64 -1.41
N LEU A 151 13.84 9.02 -1.75
CA LEU A 151 13.44 8.81 -3.14
C LEU A 151 13.23 10.14 -3.88
N ARG A 152 12.59 11.13 -3.23
CA ARG A 152 12.38 12.46 -3.83
C ARG A 152 13.68 13.20 -4.09
N SER A 153 14.66 13.11 -3.18
CA SER A 153 15.98 13.70 -3.38
C SER A 153 16.72 13.05 -4.55
N LEU A 154 16.61 11.71 -4.68
CA LEU A 154 17.27 10.95 -5.76
C LEU A 154 16.54 11.05 -7.11
N ALA A 155 15.34 11.58 -7.13
CA ALA A 155 14.58 11.82 -8.36
C ALA A 155 15.02 13.07 -9.11
N LEU A 156 15.74 13.96 -8.45
CA LEU A 156 16.22 15.21 -9.05
C LEU A 156 17.45 14.93 -9.92
N ASP A 157 17.43 15.44 -11.14
CA ASP A 157 18.57 15.44 -12.04
C ASP A 157 19.42 16.71 -11.82
N PRO A 158 20.69 16.75 -12.31
CA PRO A 158 21.52 17.95 -12.19
C PRO A 158 20.82 19.20 -12.72
N GLY A 159 20.79 20.25 -11.91
CA GLY A 159 20.09 21.50 -12.22
C GLY A 159 18.64 21.57 -11.74
N GLU A 160 18.06 20.46 -11.28
CA GLU A 160 16.75 20.46 -10.64
C GLU A 160 16.92 20.61 -9.11
N HIS A 161 16.16 21.50 -8.48
CA HIS A 161 16.33 21.84 -7.06
C HIS A 161 15.12 21.49 -6.21
N GLU A 162 13.94 21.34 -6.81
CA GLU A 162 12.70 21.14 -6.10
C GLU A 162 11.88 19.99 -6.67
N PHE A 163 11.49 19.04 -5.81
CA PHE A 163 10.59 17.96 -6.19
C PHE A 163 9.24 18.46 -6.74
N GLN A 164 8.78 19.63 -6.27
CA GLN A 164 7.49 20.20 -6.70
C GLN A 164 7.51 20.73 -8.13
N SER A 165 8.68 21.00 -8.71
CA SER A 165 8.81 21.40 -10.12
C SER A 165 8.67 20.22 -11.10
N LEU A 166 8.82 18.98 -10.61
CA LEU A 166 8.72 17.79 -11.44
C LEU A 166 7.28 17.58 -11.98
N PRO A 167 7.12 16.86 -13.10
CA PRO A 167 5.81 16.58 -13.69
C PRO A 167 4.83 15.98 -12.68
N ARG A 168 3.56 16.37 -12.82
CA ARG A 168 2.48 15.87 -11.92
C ARG A 168 2.38 14.34 -11.91
N GLY A 169 2.60 13.69 -13.07
CA GLY A 169 2.58 12.23 -13.20
C GLY A 169 3.61 11.59 -12.28
N PHE A 170 4.84 12.07 -12.35
CA PHE A 170 5.92 11.58 -11.49
C PHE A 170 5.67 11.87 -10.01
N ARG A 171 5.29 13.10 -9.66
CA ARG A 171 5.00 13.47 -8.25
C ARG A 171 3.91 12.60 -7.62
N HIS A 172 2.96 12.14 -8.44
CA HIS A 172 1.90 11.24 -7.96
C HIS A 172 2.42 9.89 -7.49
N LEU A 173 3.55 9.41 -8.02
CA LEU A 173 4.15 8.13 -7.62
C LEU A 173 4.67 8.15 -6.18
N LEU A 174 5.06 9.33 -5.67
CA LEU A 174 5.70 9.53 -4.37
C LEU A 174 4.86 10.41 -3.42
N PRO A 175 3.67 9.95 -2.97
CA PRO A 175 2.89 10.67 -1.96
C PRO A 175 3.66 10.63 -0.63
N HIS A 176 3.56 11.73 0.15
CA HIS A 176 4.28 11.86 1.41
C HIS A 176 3.33 11.84 2.61
N PRO A 177 3.62 11.08 3.69
CA PRO A 177 2.75 11.00 4.88
C PRO A 177 2.46 12.38 5.52
N LYS A 178 3.43 13.28 5.54
CA LYS A 178 3.27 14.65 6.09
C LYS A 178 2.37 15.55 5.23
N SER A 179 2.09 15.19 3.97
CA SER A 179 1.19 15.98 3.10
C SER A 179 -0.29 15.72 3.37
N GLY A 180 -0.63 14.88 4.35
CA GLY A 180 -2.01 14.58 4.73
C GLY A 180 -2.68 13.48 3.92
N SER A 181 -2.07 13.03 2.83
CA SER A 181 -2.55 11.86 2.05
C SER A 181 -2.53 10.59 2.90
N ALA A 182 -3.50 9.69 2.72
CA ALA A 182 -3.49 8.37 3.36
C ALA A 182 -2.33 7.46 2.93
N CYS A 183 -1.60 7.83 1.87
CA CYS A 183 -0.46 7.09 1.35
C CYS A 183 -0.72 5.58 1.16
N LYS A 184 -1.94 5.21 0.70
CA LYS A 184 -2.38 3.82 0.56
C LYS A 184 -1.31 2.93 -0.06
N ARG A 185 -0.67 3.39 -1.13
CA ARG A 185 0.32 2.62 -1.89
C ARG A 185 1.61 2.35 -1.10
N LEU A 186 2.07 3.32 -0.32
CA LEU A 186 3.22 3.13 0.59
C LEU A 186 2.87 2.19 1.74
N CYS A 187 1.67 2.32 2.32
CA CYS A 187 1.21 1.40 3.37
C CYS A 187 1.04 -0.02 2.82
N MET A 188 0.60 -0.16 1.57
CA MET A 188 0.48 -1.46 0.89
C MET A 188 1.86 -2.08 0.64
N LEU A 189 2.83 -1.30 0.15
CA LEU A 189 4.23 -1.71 0.04
C LEU A 189 4.78 -2.17 1.40
N ALA A 190 4.57 -1.36 2.45
CA ALA A 190 5.03 -1.70 3.80
C ALA A 190 4.40 -3.00 4.32
N ARG A 191 3.11 -3.23 4.05
CA ARG A 191 2.43 -4.49 4.39
C ARG A 191 3.09 -5.66 3.69
N TRP A 192 3.22 -5.61 2.37
CA TRP A 192 3.84 -6.68 1.58
C TRP A 192 5.24 -7.05 2.06
N MET A 193 6.03 -6.03 2.37
CA MET A 193 7.44 -6.23 2.72
C MET A 193 7.66 -6.63 4.18
N THR A 194 6.69 -6.40 5.08
CA THR A 194 6.86 -6.63 6.53
C THR A 194 6.21 -7.92 7.00
N ARG A 195 4.96 -8.21 6.59
CA ARG A 195 4.23 -9.38 7.08
C ARG A 195 4.75 -10.65 6.40
N SER A 196 4.94 -11.72 7.17
CA SER A 196 5.43 -13.02 6.67
C SER A 196 4.33 -14.01 6.30
N SER A 197 3.04 -13.67 6.55
CA SER A 197 1.91 -14.51 6.17
C SER A 197 1.47 -14.22 4.74
N ALA A 198 1.25 -15.27 3.95
CA ALA A 198 0.80 -15.14 2.57
C ALA A 198 -0.42 -14.19 2.43
N PRO A 199 -0.46 -13.36 1.36
CA PRO A 199 0.47 -13.30 0.24
C PRO A 199 1.71 -12.40 0.47
N ASP A 200 1.88 -11.84 1.66
CA ASP A 200 2.96 -10.91 1.98
C ASP A 200 4.33 -11.63 2.06
N LEU A 201 5.45 -10.88 1.99
CA LEU A 201 6.79 -11.42 1.72
C LEU A 201 7.72 -11.48 2.95
N GLY A 202 7.49 -10.61 3.94
CA GLY A 202 8.28 -10.59 5.18
C GLY A 202 9.76 -10.25 5.02
N LEU A 203 10.10 -9.37 4.09
CA LEU A 203 11.50 -9.02 3.78
C LEU A 203 12.05 -7.87 4.64
N TRP A 204 11.18 -7.02 5.20
CA TRP A 204 11.63 -5.90 6.02
C TRP A 204 11.72 -6.30 7.51
N PRO A 205 12.79 -5.91 8.19
CA PRO A 205 12.96 -6.15 9.63
C PRO A 205 12.17 -5.12 10.46
N VAL A 206 10.90 -4.98 10.14
CA VAL A 206 9.92 -4.10 10.80
C VAL A 206 8.86 -4.98 11.43
N SER A 207 8.36 -4.62 12.59
CA SER A 207 7.32 -5.42 13.22
C SER A 207 5.93 -5.11 12.66
N PRO A 208 5.08 -6.13 12.40
CA PRO A 208 3.71 -5.92 11.90
C PRO A 208 2.88 -4.97 12.77
N HIS A 209 3.11 -4.92 14.08
CA HIS A 209 2.39 -4.01 14.98
C HIS A 209 2.62 -2.53 14.66
N GLN A 210 3.72 -2.19 13.96
CA GLN A 210 4.04 -0.82 13.56
C GLN A 210 3.37 -0.39 12.25
N LEU A 211 2.79 -1.33 11.51
CA LEU A 211 2.16 -1.02 10.22
C LEU A 211 0.92 -0.14 10.38
N VAL A 212 0.65 0.64 9.33
CA VAL A 212 -0.55 1.47 9.18
C VAL A 212 -1.37 0.91 8.01
N ILE A 213 -2.70 0.80 8.21
CA ILE A 213 -3.60 0.21 7.22
C ILE A 213 -3.57 0.97 5.88
N PRO A 214 -3.47 0.26 4.75
CA PRO A 214 -3.59 0.85 3.41
C PRO A 214 -5.00 1.41 3.17
N LEU A 215 -5.24 2.65 3.56
CA LEU A 215 -6.56 3.26 3.52
C LEU A 215 -6.96 3.67 2.11
N ASP A 216 -7.98 3.01 1.58
CA ASP A 216 -8.71 3.43 0.37
C ASP A 216 -10.19 3.69 0.67
N THR A 217 -10.97 3.96 -0.36
CA THR A 217 -12.41 4.25 -0.24
C THR A 217 -13.21 3.05 0.27
N HIS A 218 -12.78 1.82 -0.02
CA HIS A 218 -13.44 0.58 0.43
C HIS A 218 -13.18 0.34 1.91
N ILE A 219 -11.92 0.34 2.31
CA ILE A 219 -11.50 0.22 3.72
C ILE A 219 -12.15 1.33 4.55
N HIS A 220 -12.13 2.59 4.07
CA HIS A 220 -12.74 3.71 4.77
C HIS A 220 -14.24 3.49 5.02
N LYS A 221 -14.97 3.08 3.98
CA LYS A 221 -16.39 2.78 4.07
C LYS A 221 -16.67 1.71 5.13
N VAL A 222 -16.01 0.56 5.03
CA VAL A 222 -16.20 -0.57 5.96
C VAL A 222 -15.79 -0.17 7.38
N ALA A 223 -14.65 0.51 7.56
CA ALA A 223 -14.21 0.99 8.87
C ALA A 223 -15.23 1.90 9.56
N ARG A 224 -15.92 2.77 8.81
CA ARG A 224 -17.01 3.61 9.34
C ARG A 224 -18.21 2.78 9.74
N LEU A 225 -18.57 1.76 8.96
CA LEU A 225 -19.68 0.84 9.28
C LEU A 225 -19.40 0.00 10.53
N LEU A 226 -18.13 -0.37 10.76
CA LEU A 226 -17.69 -1.09 11.96
C LEU A 226 -17.49 -0.18 13.18
N GLY A 227 -17.53 1.14 12.99
CA GLY A 227 -17.30 2.12 14.04
C GLY A 227 -15.82 2.30 14.42
N LEU A 228 -14.89 1.89 13.53
CA LEU A 228 -13.45 2.07 13.72
C LEU A 228 -13.01 3.53 13.52
N THR A 229 -13.82 4.34 12.82
CA THR A 229 -13.64 5.77 12.66
C THR A 229 -14.99 6.45 12.43
N ARG A 230 -15.09 7.73 12.79
CA ARG A 230 -16.19 8.63 12.41
C ARG A 230 -15.76 9.68 11.39
N ARG A 231 -14.45 9.73 11.07
CA ARG A 231 -13.91 10.69 10.12
C ARG A 231 -14.47 10.42 8.71
N THR A 232 -14.63 11.49 7.95
CA THR A 232 -15.16 11.46 6.58
C THR A 232 -14.08 11.65 5.53
N ASP A 233 -12.89 12.08 5.96
CA ASP A 233 -11.74 12.29 5.10
C ASP A 233 -10.88 11.01 4.96
N GLY A 234 -10.26 10.82 3.79
CA GLY A 234 -9.31 9.74 3.51
C GLY A 234 -7.86 10.17 3.76
N SER A 235 -7.56 10.73 4.94
CA SER A 235 -6.25 11.25 5.30
C SER A 235 -5.38 10.23 6.05
N TRP A 236 -4.09 10.56 6.20
CA TRP A 236 -3.16 9.83 7.08
C TRP A 236 -3.70 9.69 8.50
N ARG A 237 -4.26 10.77 9.04
CA ARG A 237 -4.86 10.76 10.39
C ARG A 237 -5.98 9.73 10.51
N THR A 238 -6.79 9.57 9.46
CA THR A 238 -7.85 8.56 9.42
C THR A 238 -7.28 7.16 9.36
N ALA A 239 -6.25 6.90 8.55
CA ALA A 239 -5.57 5.61 8.49
C ALA A 239 -4.98 5.22 9.86
N VAL A 240 -4.28 6.13 10.52
CA VAL A 240 -3.71 5.92 11.86
C VAL A 240 -4.81 5.70 12.90
N GLU A 241 -5.93 6.42 12.84
CA GLU A 241 -7.06 6.23 13.77
C GLU A 241 -7.67 4.82 13.62
N ILE A 242 -7.93 4.39 12.39
CA ILE A 242 -8.44 3.04 12.09
C ILE A 242 -7.47 1.99 12.61
N THR A 243 -6.19 2.12 12.29
CA THR A 243 -5.13 1.19 12.72
C THR A 243 -5.05 1.10 14.25
N ARG A 244 -5.12 2.23 14.95
CA ARG A 244 -5.13 2.25 16.42
C ARG A 244 -6.32 1.49 17.00
N ASN A 245 -7.48 1.54 16.35
CA ASN A 245 -8.65 0.79 16.77
C ASN A 245 -8.53 -0.70 16.42
N LEU A 246 -7.97 -1.05 15.27
CA LEU A 246 -7.64 -2.42 14.90
C LEU A 246 -6.60 -3.04 15.85
N ARG A 247 -5.60 -2.27 16.32
CA ARG A 247 -4.63 -2.71 17.34
C ARG A 247 -5.28 -3.10 18.67
N ARG A 248 -6.48 -2.64 18.97
CA ARG A 248 -7.25 -3.13 20.13
C ARG A 248 -7.87 -4.51 19.90
N ILE A 249 -8.01 -4.90 18.63
CA ILE A 249 -8.53 -6.22 18.22
C ILE A 249 -7.35 -7.20 18.12
N ASP A 250 -6.28 -6.78 17.43
CA ASP A 250 -5.05 -7.53 17.31
C ASP A 250 -3.86 -6.57 17.54
N ALA A 251 -3.12 -6.78 18.62
CA ALA A 251 -2.03 -5.88 19.01
C ALA A 251 -0.76 -6.17 18.20
N GLU A 252 -0.55 -7.43 17.82
CA GLU A 252 0.66 -7.87 17.14
C GLU A 252 0.61 -7.58 15.63
N ASP A 253 -0.58 -7.73 15.02
CA ASP A 253 -0.79 -7.47 13.60
C ASP A 253 -2.11 -6.72 13.36
N PRO A 254 -2.14 -5.41 13.61
CA PRO A 254 -3.36 -4.61 13.52
C PRO A 254 -3.96 -4.55 12.13
N ILE A 255 -3.18 -4.89 11.09
CA ILE A 255 -3.65 -4.84 9.70
C ILE A 255 -3.86 -6.22 9.06
N ARG A 256 -3.86 -7.29 9.86
CA ARG A 256 -4.08 -8.67 9.35
C ARG A 256 -5.40 -8.83 8.60
N TYR A 257 -6.38 -8.00 8.90
CA TYR A 257 -7.71 -8.03 8.25
C TYR A 257 -7.80 -7.14 7.00
N ASP A 258 -6.73 -6.40 6.66
CA ASP A 258 -6.74 -5.42 5.56
C ASP A 258 -7.17 -6.04 4.24
N PHE A 259 -6.56 -7.15 3.87
CA PHE A 259 -6.83 -7.83 2.61
C PHE A 259 -8.31 -8.24 2.49
N ALA A 260 -8.86 -8.87 3.52
CA ALA A 260 -10.26 -9.30 3.54
C ALA A 260 -11.24 -8.12 3.51
N LEU A 261 -10.93 -7.04 4.24
CA LEU A 261 -11.71 -5.81 4.24
C LEU A 261 -11.69 -5.10 2.89
N ALA A 262 -10.53 -5.05 2.23
CA ALA A 262 -10.38 -4.46 0.90
C ALA A 262 -11.20 -5.24 -0.14
N HIS A 263 -11.08 -6.57 -0.15
CA HIS A 263 -11.77 -7.44 -1.10
C HIS A 263 -13.30 -7.42 -0.91
N LEU A 264 -13.79 -7.31 0.32
CA LEU A 264 -15.23 -7.10 0.58
C LEU A 264 -15.77 -5.87 -0.16
N GLY A 265 -14.97 -4.84 -0.29
CA GLY A 265 -15.32 -3.63 -1.03
C GLY A 265 -15.09 -3.73 -2.53
N ILE A 266 -13.95 -4.28 -2.96
CA ILE A 266 -13.54 -4.40 -4.36
C ILE A 266 -14.47 -5.34 -5.14
N SER A 267 -14.82 -6.49 -4.56
CA SER A 267 -15.77 -7.45 -5.14
C SER A 267 -17.21 -6.92 -5.24
N GLY A 268 -17.48 -5.78 -4.62
CA GLY A 268 -18.84 -5.23 -4.54
C GLY A 268 -19.75 -5.96 -3.54
N ALA A 269 -19.19 -6.87 -2.75
CA ALA A 269 -19.93 -7.57 -1.68
C ALA A 269 -20.35 -6.64 -0.52
N CYS A 270 -19.86 -5.40 -0.46
CA CYS A 270 -20.38 -4.38 0.44
C CYS A 270 -20.72 -3.10 -0.32
N LYS A 271 -22.00 -2.75 -0.40
CA LYS A 271 -22.46 -1.50 -1.04
C LYS A 271 -22.49 -0.30 -0.08
N GLY A 272 -22.20 -0.52 1.22
CA GLY A 272 -22.26 0.54 2.24
C GLY A 272 -23.66 0.94 2.69
N ARG A 273 -24.68 0.26 2.21
CA ARG A 273 -26.11 0.38 2.60
C ARG A 273 -26.69 -1.02 2.78
N ARG A 274 -27.80 -1.13 3.50
CA ARG A 274 -28.48 -2.42 3.69
C ARG A 274 -29.08 -2.91 2.38
N ILE A 275 -28.69 -4.11 1.97
CA ILE A 275 -29.30 -4.88 0.89
C ILE A 275 -29.38 -6.31 1.42
N ALA A 276 -30.61 -6.83 1.60
CA ALA A 276 -30.84 -8.11 2.29
C ALA A 276 -30.00 -9.25 1.71
N SER A 277 -30.06 -9.48 0.40
CA SER A 277 -29.32 -10.55 -0.28
C SER A 277 -27.79 -10.47 -0.15
N ILE A 278 -27.24 -9.28 0.12
CA ILE A 278 -25.80 -9.05 0.33
C ILE A 278 -25.44 -9.10 1.82
N CYS A 279 -26.30 -8.54 2.67
CA CYS A 279 -25.99 -8.40 4.09
C CYS A 279 -26.27 -9.67 4.89
N GLU A 280 -27.27 -10.47 4.48
CA GLU A 280 -27.63 -11.70 5.20
C GLU A 280 -26.48 -12.73 5.30
N PRO A 281 -25.73 -13.04 4.22
CA PRO A 281 -24.59 -13.95 4.30
C PRO A 281 -23.30 -13.29 4.83
N CYS A 282 -23.30 -11.98 5.11
CA CYS A 282 -22.09 -11.25 5.46
C CYS A 282 -21.62 -11.56 6.89
N ALA A 283 -20.38 -12.02 7.03
CA ALA A 283 -19.77 -12.31 8.34
C ALA A 283 -19.75 -11.09 9.29
N LEU A 284 -19.71 -9.87 8.74
CA LEU A 284 -19.72 -8.63 9.53
C LEU A 284 -21.12 -8.16 9.93
N ARG A 285 -22.19 -8.81 9.46
CA ARG A 285 -23.58 -8.39 9.71
C ARG A 285 -23.88 -8.10 11.20
N PRO A 286 -23.51 -8.97 12.17
CA PRO A 286 -23.88 -8.77 13.57
C PRO A 286 -23.22 -7.55 14.23
N VAL A 287 -22.17 -7.03 13.62
CA VAL A 287 -21.36 -5.90 14.15
C VAL A 287 -21.37 -4.67 13.25
N CYS A 288 -22.03 -4.76 12.10
CA CYS A 288 -22.15 -3.69 11.11
C CYS A 288 -23.30 -2.76 11.43
N LYS A 289 -23.09 -1.44 11.38
CA LYS A 289 -24.13 -0.42 11.67
C LYS A 289 -25.35 -0.47 10.75
N VAL A 290 -25.18 -0.94 9.52
CA VAL A 290 -26.28 -0.99 8.53
C VAL A 290 -26.76 -2.42 8.26
N GLY A 291 -25.97 -3.44 8.58
CA GLY A 291 -26.31 -4.85 8.41
C GLY A 291 -26.98 -5.47 9.63
N GLY A 292 -26.66 -4.96 10.82
CA GLY A 292 -27.24 -5.41 12.08
C GLY A 292 -28.73 -5.12 12.17
N ILE A 293 -29.44 -6.00 12.83
CA ILE A 293 -30.76 -5.70 13.41
C ILE A 293 -30.40 -4.87 14.63
N GLY A 294 -30.79 -3.58 14.62
CA GLY A 294 -30.48 -2.58 15.64
C GLY A 294 -30.79 -3.03 17.06
#